data_33235402b19d3775e10cd76e0a695d94
#
_entry.id   33235402b19d3775e10cd76e0a695d94
#
_cell.length_a   1.000
_cell.length_b   1.000
_cell.length_c   1.000
_cell.angle_alpha   90.00
_cell.angle_beta   90.00
_cell.angle_gamma   90.00
#
_symmetry.space_group_name_H-M   'P 1'
#
loop_
_entity.id
_entity.type
_entity.pdbx_description
1 polymer ?
#
loop_
_entity_poly.entity_id
_entity_poly.type
_entity_poly.pdbx_seq_one_letter_code
_entity_poly.pdbx_strand_id
1 'polypeptide(L)'
;ELIKCGSMAIPYLEKSWEEDYYGLVFQSRIENIIHDIQFDEVKTSLENWNDCAEKDLLDGAIIIAKYQYPGLDEASIKSFIETIRQDIWLELNDHLTAFEQVKVFNKIFFKVHKFHGDSKNYHSPVNSYINTVLESKKGNPLSICILYSIIAQSLDLPIYGVNLPNHFVLAYIDTKGSVSMINEDNEYGVLCYINAFSNGVIFNTNEIKQFLDEIKRPHRREYFEPCSNSAIIKRMLNNLISSFQRVGNSEKVEELTILRDIIQGN
;
A
#
# COMPACT_ATOMS: atom_id res chain seq x y z
N GLU A 1 -32.38 -7.88 8.60
CA GLU A 1 -32.01 -9.17 9.23
C GLU A 1 -30.90 -9.86 8.44
N LEU A 2 -30.94 -9.92 7.08
CA LEU A 2 -29.91 -10.54 6.24
C LEU A 2 -28.52 -9.92 6.42
N ILE A 3 -28.44 -8.59 6.53
CA ILE A 3 -27.19 -7.87 6.80
C ILE A 3 -26.57 -8.30 8.14
N LYS A 4 -27.40 -8.62 9.15
CA LYS A 4 -26.92 -9.13 10.45
C LYS A 4 -26.32 -10.53 10.40
N CYS A 5 -26.60 -11.29 9.34
CA CYS A 5 -26.02 -12.62 9.12
C CYS A 5 -24.63 -12.54 8.48
N GLY A 6 -24.21 -11.35 8.03
CA GLY A 6 -22.90 -11.15 7.41
C GLY A 6 -22.70 -11.99 6.14
N SER A 7 -21.44 -12.30 5.83
CA SER A 7 -21.05 -13.09 4.65
C SER A 7 -21.70 -14.46 4.51
N MET A 8 -22.18 -15.05 5.61
CA MET A 8 -22.94 -16.31 5.53
C MET A 8 -24.24 -16.20 4.71
N ALA A 9 -24.80 -14.99 4.57
CA ALA A 9 -25.99 -14.76 3.77
C ALA A 9 -25.69 -14.66 2.25
N ILE A 10 -24.46 -14.29 1.86
CA ILE A 10 -24.09 -14.02 0.47
C ILE A 10 -24.40 -15.19 -0.47
N PRO A 11 -24.01 -16.46 -0.20
CA PRO A 11 -24.30 -17.57 -1.12
C PRO A 11 -25.81 -17.80 -1.36
N TYR A 12 -26.63 -17.51 -0.37
CA TYR A 12 -28.09 -17.63 -0.50
C TYR A 12 -28.68 -16.47 -1.32
N LEU A 13 -28.10 -15.28 -1.18
CA LEU A 13 -28.50 -14.09 -1.93
C LEU A 13 -28.10 -14.24 -3.40
N GLU A 14 -26.87 -14.70 -3.68
CA GLU A 14 -26.38 -15.00 -5.04
C GLU A 14 -27.25 -16.05 -5.74
N LYS A 15 -27.56 -17.14 -5.04
CA LYS A 15 -28.49 -18.15 -5.57
C LYS A 15 -29.86 -17.57 -5.91
N SER A 16 -30.42 -16.72 -5.05
CA SER A 16 -31.70 -16.04 -5.29
C SER A 16 -31.62 -15.02 -6.42
N TRP A 17 -30.46 -14.42 -6.65
CA TRP A 17 -30.19 -13.52 -7.76
C TRP A 17 -30.15 -14.28 -9.10
N GLU A 18 -29.56 -15.46 -9.14
CA GLU A 18 -29.46 -16.32 -10.33
C GLU A 18 -30.81 -16.90 -10.76
N GLU A 19 -31.73 -17.13 -9.83
CA GLU A 19 -33.04 -17.76 -10.12
C GLU A 19 -34.02 -16.85 -10.91
N ASP A 20 -33.72 -15.56 -11.12
CA ASP A 20 -34.36 -14.53 -11.99
C ASP A 20 -35.92 -14.49 -11.94
N TYR A 21 -36.55 -15.04 -10.91
CA TYR A 21 -38.01 -15.07 -10.80
C TYR A 21 -38.67 -13.74 -10.48
N TYR A 22 -37.90 -12.77 -10.00
CA TYR A 22 -38.43 -11.55 -9.37
C TYR A 22 -38.12 -10.24 -10.11
N GLY A 23 -37.38 -10.32 -11.23
CA GLY A 23 -37.07 -9.20 -12.11
C GLY A 23 -35.99 -8.24 -11.60
N LEU A 24 -35.62 -7.26 -12.43
CA LEU A 24 -34.46 -6.37 -12.26
C LEU A 24 -34.44 -5.60 -10.92
N VAL A 25 -35.61 -5.17 -10.41
CA VAL A 25 -35.69 -4.43 -9.14
C VAL A 25 -35.27 -5.31 -7.95
N PHE A 26 -35.62 -6.59 -7.99
CA PHE A 26 -35.26 -7.53 -6.94
C PHE A 26 -33.75 -7.87 -7.02
N GLN A 27 -33.23 -8.08 -8.21
CA GLN A 27 -31.81 -8.33 -8.45
C GLN A 27 -30.95 -7.15 -7.94
N SER A 28 -31.32 -5.91 -8.32
CA SER A 28 -30.60 -4.73 -7.83
C SER A 28 -30.66 -4.59 -6.30
N ARG A 29 -31.75 -5.03 -5.67
CA ARG A 29 -31.88 -5.03 -4.23
C ARG A 29 -31.01 -6.06 -3.54
N ILE A 30 -30.81 -7.22 -4.17
CA ILE A 30 -29.87 -8.24 -3.69
C ILE A 30 -28.43 -7.74 -3.84
N GLU A 31 -28.06 -7.15 -4.97
CA GLU A 31 -26.74 -6.56 -5.20
C GLU A 31 -26.39 -5.52 -4.12
N ASN A 32 -27.32 -4.63 -3.81
CA ASN A 32 -27.13 -3.64 -2.76
C ASN A 32 -26.94 -4.29 -1.37
N ILE A 33 -27.72 -5.32 -1.02
CA ILE A 33 -27.56 -6.03 0.26
C ILE A 33 -26.20 -6.75 0.33
N ILE A 34 -25.76 -7.38 -0.75
CA ILE A 34 -24.43 -8.02 -0.82
C ILE A 34 -23.34 -6.97 -0.65
N HIS A 35 -23.45 -5.84 -1.35
CA HIS A 35 -22.51 -4.73 -1.24
C HIS A 35 -22.43 -4.18 0.19
N ASP A 36 -23.58 -3.94 0.83
CA ASP A 36 -23.64 -3.47 2.22
C ASP A 36 -22.94 -4.45 3.18
N ILE A 37 -23.18 -5.76 3.02
CA ILE A 37 -22.54 -6.80 3.83
C ILE A 37 -21.02 -6.77 3.64
N GLN A 38 -20.54 -6.72 2.39
CA GLN A 38 -19.11 -6.69 2.07
C GLN A 38 -18.43 -5.41 2.56
N PHE A 39 -19.11 -4.28 2.46
CA PHE A 39 -18.60 -3.01 2.99
C PHE A 39 -18.48 -3.03 4.52
N ASP A 40 -19.49 -3.54 5.23
CA ASP A 40 -19.47 -3.68 6.69
C ASP A 40 -18.34 -4.63 7.16
N GLU A 41 -18.03 -5.68 6.41
CA GLU A 41 -16.90 -6.58 6.70
C GLU A 41 -15.54 -5.87 6.53
N VAL A 42 -15.36 -5.11 5.46
CA VAL A 42 -14.15 -4.32 5.23
C VAL A 42 -13.99 -3.27 6.34
N LYS A 43 -15.06 -2.59 6.70
CA LYS A 43 -15.09 -1.61 7.78
C LYS A 43 -14.66 -2.23 9.10
N THR A 44 -15.29 -3.34 9.49
CA THR A 44 -14.98 -4.07 10.74
C THR A 44 -13.52 -4.57 10.73
N SER A 45 -13.05 -5.10 9.60
CA SER A 45 -11.67 -5.56 9.45
C SER A 45 -10.66 -4.40 9.60
N LEU A 46 -10.99 -3.23 9.07
CA LEU A 46 -10.14 -2.04 9.16
C LEU A 46 -10.15 -1.45 10.59
N GLU A 47 -11.29 -1.46 11.27
CA GLU A 47 -11.40 -1.09 12.69
C GLU A 47 -10.51 -1.99 13.55
N ASN A 48 -10.65 -3.31 13.40
CA ASN A 48 -9.80 -4.28 14.10
C ASN A 48 -8.31 -4.09 13.82
N TRP A 49 -7.94 -3.88 12.55
CA TRP A 49 -6.55 -3.60 12.18
C TRP A 49 -6.05 -2.29 12.81
N ASN A 50 -6.90 -1.26 12.85
CA ASN A 50 -6.52 0.04 13.45
C ASN A 50 -6.37 -0.04 14.96
N ASP A 51 -7.06 -0.97 15.63
CA ASP A 51 -6.97 -1.19 17.07
C ASP A 51 -5.81 -2.11 17.47
N CYS A 52 -5.21 -2.85 16.52
CA CYS A 52 -4.03 -3.67 16.80
C CYS A 52 -2.82 -2.81 17.20
N ALA A 53 -2.05 -3.30 18.16
CA ALA A 53 -0.79 -2.66 18.57
C ALA A 53 0.24 -2.67 17.43
N GLU A 54 0.37 -3.80 16.75
CA GLU A 54 1.18 -3.97 15.55
C GLU A 54 0.25 -3.97 14.33
N LYS A 55 0.30 -2.89 13.59
CA LYS A 55 -0.49 -2.70 12.36
C LYS A 55 0.32 -3.21 11.17
N ASP A 56 0.11 -4.48 10.79
CA ASP A 56 0.78 -5.05 9.62
C ASP A 56 0.38 -4.32 8.34
N LEU A 57 1.38 -3.94 7.52
CA LEU A 57 1.16 -3.16 6.30
C LEU A 57 0.52 -3.99 5.20
N LEU A 58 0.88 -5.28 5.08
CA LEU A 58 0.30 -6.18 4.08
C LEU A 58 -1.17 -6.44 4.38
N ASP A 59 -1.51 -6.72 5.64
CA ASP A 59 -2.89 -6.96 6.05
C ASP A 59 -3.74 -5.71 5.82
N GLY A 60 -3.24 -4.51 6.18
CA GLY A 60 -3.91 -3.25 5.88
C GLY A 60 -4.16 -3.04 4.37
N ALA A 61 -3.15 -3.32 3.53
CA ALA A 61 -3.29 -3.21 2.07
C ALA A 61 -4.28 -4.24 1.48
N ILE A 62 -4.32 -5.46 2.03
CA ILE A 62 -5.28 -6.51 1.65
C ILE A 62 -6.71 -6.09 2.02
N ILE A 63 -6.94 -5.55 3.22
CA ILE A 63 -8.26 -5.06 3.63
C ILE A 63 -8.78 -4.00 2.65
N ILE A 64 -7.94 -3.04 2.26
CA ILE A 64 -8.33 -2.04 1.27
C ILE A 64 -8.57 -2.67 -0.12
N ALA A 65 -7.81 -3.71 -0.50
CA ALA A 65 -8.05 -4.40 -1.76
C ALA A 65 -9.39 -5.16 -1.77
N LYS A 66 -9.80 -5.74 -0.65
CA LYS A 66 -11.10 -6.42 -0.49
C LYS A 66 -12.29 -5.50 -0.69
N TYR A 67 -12.17 -4.21 -0.42
CA TYR A 67 -13.20 -3.23 -0.73
C TYR A 67 -13.60 -3.23 -2.22
N GLN A 68 -12.64 -3.41 -3.11
CA GLN A 68 -12.89 -3.47 -4.56
C GLN A 68 -13.03 -4.91 -5.08
N TYR A 69 -12.39 -5.87 -4.41
CA TYR A 69 -12.29 -7.27 -4.80
C TYR A 69 -12.65 -8.18 -3.62
N PRO A 70 -13.95 -8.31 -3.28
CA PRO A 70 -14.38 -9.06 -2.09
C PRO A 70 -13.94 -10.53 -2.09
N GLY A 71 -13.91 -11.17 -3.26
CA GLY A 71 -13.43 -12.55 -3.46
C GLY A 71 -11.91 -12.72 -3.54
N LEU A 72 -11.13 -11.75 -3.03
CA LEU A 72 -9.68 -11.77 -3.09
C LEU A 72 -9.07 -12.98 -2.37
N ASP A 73 -8.22 -13.74 -3.06
CA ASP A 73 -7.45 -14.83 -2.47
C ASP A 73 -6.18 -14.29 -1.79
N GLU A 74 -6.26 -14.11 -0.48
CA GLU A 74 -5.13 -13.66 0.34
C GLU A 74 -3.95 -14.64 0.32
N ALA A 75 -4.22 -15.96 0.28
CA ALA A 75 -3.17 -16.97 0.28
C ALA A 75 -2.32 -16.87 -0.99
N SER A 76 -2.96 -16.60 -2.12
CA SER A 76 -2.27 -16.37 -3.40
C SER A 76 -1.39 -15.12 -3.35
N ILE A 77 -1.88 -14.01 -2.76
CA ILE A 77 -1.09 -12.79 -2.58
C ILE A 77 0.14 -13.06 -1.70
N LYS A 78 -0.06 -13.68 -0.53
CA LYS A 78 1.02 -13.98 0.42
C LYS A 78 2.05 -14.93 -0.20
N SER A 79 1.61 -15.96 -0.93
CA SER A 79 2.48 -16.89 -1.66
C SER A 79 3.31 -16.20 -2.75
N PHE A 80 2.70 -15.25 -3.47
CA PHE A 80 3.43 -14.51 -4.51
C PHE A 80 4.52 -13.60 -3.90
N ILE A 81 4.20 -12.90 -2.81
CA ILE A 81 5.16 -12.06 -2.08
C ILE A 81 6.30 -12.93 -1.52
N GLU A 82 5.98 -14.10 -0.99
CA GLU A 82 6.97 -15.05 -0.49
C GLU A 82 7.93 -15.53 -1.59
N THR A 83 7.43 -15.75 -2.81
CA THR A 83 8.28 -16.09 -3.96
C THR A 83 9.30 -14.97 -4.25
N ILE A 84 8.87 -13.71 -4.27
CA ILE A 84 9.78 -12.58 -4.49
C ILE A 84 10.78 -12.47 -3.34
N ARG A 85 10.32 -12.65 -2.09
CA ARG A 85 11.17 -12.66 -0.89
C ARG A 85 12.29 -13.69 -0.99
N GLN A 86 11.94 -14.92 -1.39
CA GLN A 86 12.90 -16.03 -1.55
C GLN A 86 13.94 -15.72 -2.64
N ASP A 87 13.52 -15.19 -3.78
CA ASP A 87 14.43 -14.83 -4.88
C ASP A 87 15.43 -13.74 -4.44
N ILE A 88 15.00 -12.78 -3.63
CA ILE A 88 15.89 -11.75 -3.11
C ILE A 88 16.82 -12.34 -2.03
N TRP A 89 16.27 -13.15 -1.12
CA TRP A 89 17.03 -13.79 -0.03
C TRP A 89 18.22 -14.62 -0.55
N LEU A 90 18.04 -15.33 -1.65
CA LEU A 90 19.09 -16.16 -2.27
C LEU A 90 20.30 -15.36 -2.75
N GLU A 91 20.12 -14.08 -3.04
CA GLU A 91 21.19 -13.18 -3.52
C GLU A 91 21.76 -12.28 -2.41
N LEU A 92 21.12 -12.23 -1.22
CA LEU A 92 21.60 -11.47 -0.07
C LEU A 92 22.61 -12.28 0.75
N ASN A 93 23.55 -11.57 1.38
CA ASN A 93 24.47 -12.15 2.37
C ASN A 93 24.91 -11.07 3.37
N ASP A 94 25.45 -11.50 4.53
CA ASP A 94 25.80 -10.64 5.66
C ASP A 94 26.97 -9.68 5.41
N HIS A 95 27.71 -9.85 4.31
CA HIS A 95 28.86 -9.01 3.95
C HIS A 95 28.46 -7.80 3.10
N LEU A 96 27.22 -7.75 2.59
CA LEU A 96 26.74 -6.65 1.78
C LEU A 96 26.50 -5.41 2.64
N THR A 97 27.00 -4.28 2.13
CA THR A 97 26.62 -2.95 2.65
C THR A 97 25.15 -2.67 2.37
N ALA A 98 24.54 -1.73 3.10
CA ALA A 98 23.16 -1.29 2.85
C ALA A 98 22.91 -0.92 1.38
N PHE A 99 23.88 -0.23 0.77
CA PHE A 99 23.78 0.17 -0.63
C PHE A 99 23.82 -1.04 -1.61
N GLU A 100 24.62 -2.05 -1.30
CA GLU A 100 24.69 -3.29 -2.10
C GLU A 100 23.42 -4.11 -1.90
N GLN A 101 22.88 -4.20 -0.69
CA GLN A 101 21.59 -4.84 -0.43
C GLN A 101 20.46 -4.20 -1.24
N VAL A 102 20.38 -2.86 -1.29
CA VAL A 102 19.40 -2.16 -2.12
C VAL A 102 19.64 -2.45 -3.62
N LYS A 103 20.87 -2.54 -4.09
CA LYS A 103 21.15 -2.92 -5.49
C LYS A 103 20.70 -4.33 -5.83
N VAL A 104 20.94 -5.29 -4.95
CA VAL A 104 20.46 -6.68 -5.10
C VAL A 104 18.93 -6.69 -5.15
N PHE A 105 18.28 -6.04 -4.17
CA PHE A 105 16.84 -5.92 -4.13
C PHE A 105 16.28 -5.32 -5.42
N ASN A 106 16.81 -4.19 -5.85
CA ASN A 106 16.40 -3.51 -7.07
C ASN A 106 16.55 -4.39 -8.32
N LYS A 107 17.67 -5.16 -8.42
CA LYS A 107 17.87 -6.10 -9.52
C LYS A 107 16.74 -7.13 -9.59
N ILE A 108 16.40 -7.75 -8.49
CA ILE A 108 15.36 -8.79 -8.45
C ILE A 108 13.97 -8.18 -8.64
N PHE A 109 13.63 -7.14 -7.88
CA PHE A 109 12.30 -6.54 -7.89
C PHE A 109 11.96 -5.90 -9.26
N PHE A 110 12.85 -5.08 -9.81
CA PHE A 110 12.57 -4.35 -11.05
C PHE A 110 12.97 -5.10 -12.33
N LYS A 111 14.07 -5.89 -12.32
CA LYS A 111 14.55 -6.54 -13.55
C LYS A 111 14.06 -7.98 -13.69
N VAL A 112 13.99 -8.75 -12.61
CA VAL A 112 13.53 -10.15 -12.65
C VAL A 112 12.00 -10.18 -12.59
N HIS A 113 11.40 -9.62 -11.52
CA HIS A 113 9.93 -9.58 -11.35
C HIS A 113 9.25 -8.48 -12.16
N LYS A 114 10.01 -7.54 -12.77
CA LYS A 114 9.54 -6.52 -13.71
C LYS A 114 8.53 -5.53 -13.14
N PHE A 115 8.53 -5.30 -11.82
CA PHE A 115 7.72 -4.23 -11.25
C PHE A 115 8.19 -2.87 -11.74
N HIS A 116 7.27 -1.96 -11.98
CA HIS A 116 7.58 -0.59 -12.39
C HIS A 116 6.44 0.37 -12.12
N GLY A 117 6.73 1.67 -12.10
CA GLY A 117 5.74 2.72 -12.00
C GLY A 117 4.89 2.84 -13.28
N ASP A 118 3.56 2.99 -13.13
CA ASP A 118 2.66 3.27 -14.25
C ASP A 118 2.50 4.78 -14.45
N SER A 119 3.40 5.36 -15.24
CA SER A 119 3.33 6.79 -15.57
C SER A 119 2.19 7.15 -16.53
N LYS A 120 1.67 6.19 -17.30
CA LYS A 120 0.60 6.43 -18.30
C LYS A 120 -0.76 6.51 -17.63
N ASN A 121 -1.01 5.69 -16.61
CA ASN A 121 -2.28 5.62 -15.90
C ASN A 121 -2.11 5.99 -14.42
N TYR A 122 -1.29 7.01 -14.15
CA TYR A 122 -0.88 7.42 -12.80
C TYR A 122 -2.04 7.54 -11.80
N HIS A 123 -3.19 8.06 -12.24
CA HIS A 123 -4.36 8.30 -11.41
C HIS A 123 -5.41 7.18 -11.43
N SER A 124 -5.12 6.08 -12.11
CA SER A 124 -6.06 4.95 -12.15
C SER A 124 -6.20 4.29 -10.77
N PRO A 125 -7.43 4.11 -10.25
CA PRO A 125 -7.65 3.46 -8.95
C PRO A 125 -7.02 2.07 -8.85
N VAL A 126 -7.00 1.31 -9.96
CA VAL A 126 -6.45 -0.07 -10.00
C VAL A 126 -4.97 -0.13 -9.62
N ASN A 127 -4.21 0.95 -9.86
CA ASN A 127 -2.80 1.03 -9.48
C ASN A 127 -2.57 1.15 -7.97
N SER A 128 -3.63 1.26 -7.17
CA SER A 128 -3.55 1.37 -5.71
C SER A 128 -3.75 0.05 -4.98
N TYR A 129 -4.36 -0.96 -5.63
CA TYR A 129 -4.67 -2.23 -4.98
C TYR A 129 -3.54 -3.25 -5.11
N ILE A 130 -3.16 -3.89 -4.01
CA ILE A 130 -2.00 -4.78 -3.93
C ILE A 130 -2.08 -5.98 -4.89
N ASN A 131 -3.26 -6.59 -5.04
CA ASN A 131 -3.51 -7.68 -5.97
C ASN A 131 -3.26 -7.27 -7.41
N THR A 132 -3.79 -6.13 -7.84
CA THR A 132 -3.63 -5.63 -9.22
C THR A 132 -2.18 -5.22 -9.50
N VAL A 133 -1.46 -4.70 -8.51
CA VAL A 133 -0.03 -4.42 -8.62
C VAL A 133 0.77 -5.71 -8.80
N LEU A 134 0.46 -6.76 -8.04
CA LEU A 134 1.12 -8.07 -8.17
C LEU A 134 0.87 -8.72 -9.54
N GLU A 135 -0.36 -8.64 -10.06
CA GLU A 135 -0.75 -9.21 -11.35
C GLU A 135 -0.14 -8.43 -12.53
N SER A 136 -0.36 -7.11 -12.55
CA SER A 136 0.06 -6.25 -13.67
C SER A 136 1.54 -5.89 -13.66
N LYS A 137 2.22 -6.03 -12.51
CA LYS A 137 3.58 -5.53 -12.23
C LYS A 137 3.69 -4.01 -12.28
N LYS A 138 2.58 -3.31 -12.23
CA LYS A 138 2.48 -1.85 -12.33
C LYS A 138 1.79 -1.26 -11.12
N GLY A 139 2.25 -0.09 -10.69
CA GLY A 139 1.60 0.62 -9.61
C GLY A 139 1.87 2.12 -9.63
N ASN A 140 1.22 2.83 -8.73
CA ASN A 140 1.53 4.23 -8.45
C ASN A 140 2.73 4.33 -7.47
N PRO A 141 3.28 5.53 -7.19
CA PRO A 141 4.42 5.67 -6.27
C PRO A 141 4.21 5.04 -4.91
N LEU A 142 2.99 5.15 -4.36
CA LEU A 142 2.67 4.61 -3.04
C LEU A 142 2.60 3.07 -3.06
N SER A 143 1.87 2.48 -4.00
CA SER A 143 1.65 1.03 -4.03
C SER A 143 2.92 0.24 -4.35
N ILE A 144 3.79 0.76 -5.23
CA ILE A 144 5.11 0.16 -5.47
C ILE A 144 5.99 0.26 -4.21
N CYS A 145 5.97 1.39 -3.50
CA CYS A 145 6.70 1.52 -2.24
C CYS A 145 6.14 0.60 -1.13
N ILE A 146 4.82 0.43 -1.04
CA ILE A 146 4.19 -0.49 -0.11
C ILE A 146 4.70 -1.91 -0.34
N LEU A 147 4.61 -2.41 -1.57
CA LEU A 147 5.07 -3.76 -1.90
C LEU A 147 6.58 -3.94 -1.64
N TYR A 148 7.39 -2.96 -2.05
CA TYR A 148 8.83 -2.96 -1.80
C TYR A 148 9.14 -3.03 -0.30
N SER A 149 8.48 -2.18 0.50
CA SER A 149 8.68 -2.11 1.95
C SER A 149 8.27 -3.39 2.66
N ILE A 150 7.13 -3.99 2.31
CA ILE A 150 6.66 -5.27 2.86
C ILE A 150 7.72 -6.36 2.64
N ILE A 151 8.21 -6.50 1.41
CA ILE A 151 9.20 -7.53 1.08
C ILE A 151 10.54 -7.24 1.76
N ALA A 152 10.97 -5.97 1.79
CA ALA A 152 12.24 -5.59 2.42
C ALA A 152 12.20 -5.88 3.94
N GLN A 153 11.14 -5.52 4.63
CA GLN A 153 10.99 -5.76 6.06
C GLN A 153 10.90 -7.26 6.38
N SER A 154 10.28 -8.08 5.53
CA SER A 154 10.27 -9.55 5.69
C SER A 154 11.65 -10.20 5.52
N LEU A 155 12.64 -9.46 5.03
CA LEU A 155 14.05 -9.83 4.89
C LEU A 155 14.94 -9.16 5.93
N ASP A 156 14.35 -8.57 6.98
CA ASP A 156 15.05 -7.81 8.02
C ASP A 156 15.83 -6.59 7.48
N LEU A 157 15.49 -6.12 6.27
CA LEU A 157 16.03 -4.87 5.72
C LEU A 157 15.23 -3.68 6.28
N PRO A 158 15.87 -2.73 6.98
CA PRO A 158 15.19 -1.62 7.64
C PRO A 158 14.78 -0.53 6.64
N ILE A 159 13.89 -0.89 5.70
CA ILE A 159 13.40 -0.01 4.63
C ILE A 159 11.93 0.31 4.89
N TYR A 160 11.64 1.60 5.11
CA TYR A 160 10.33 2.09 5.52
C TYR A 160 9.84 3.22 4.61
N GLY A 161 8.52 3.43 4.58
CA GLY A 161 7.90 4.48 3.80
C GLY A 161 8.13 5.88 4.36
N VAL A 162 8.36 6.87 3.49
CA VAL A 162 8.46 8.29 3.80
C VAL A 162 7.41 9.08 3.03
N ASN A 163 6.59 9.81 3.77
CA ASN A 163 5.40 10.47 3.26
C ASN A 163 5.69 11.91 2.78
N LEU A 164 6.24 12.04 1.57
CA LEU A 164 6.49 13.35 0.96
C LEU A 164 5.20 13.98 0.40
N PRO A 165 5.12 15.34 0.39
CA PRO A 165 4.05 16.03 -0.34
C PRO A 165 4.05 15.64 -1.82
N ASN A 166 2.90 15.22 -2.34
CA ASN A 166 2.70 14.80 -3.74
C ASN A 166 3.56 13.63 -4.22
N HIS A 167 4.40 13.04 -3.35
CA HIS A 167 5.25 11.91 -3.69
C HIS A 167 5.36 10.94 -2.51
N PHE A 168 5.81 9.72 -2.76
CA PHE A 168 6.08 8.73 -1.72
C PHE A 168 7.37 8.01 -2.06
N VAL A 169 8.27 7.90 -1.09
CA VAL A 169 9.58 7.27 -1.24
C VAL A 169 9.86 6.33 -0.08
N LEU A 170 10.97 5.62 -0.13
CA LEU A 170 11.44 4.76 0.95
C LEU A 170 12.72 5.33 1.56
N ALA A 171 12.95 5.03 2.84
CA ALA A 171 14.18 5.33 3.57
C ALA A 171 14.81 4.03 4.08
N TYR A 172 16.09 3.85 3.87
CA TYR A 172 16.91 2.83 4.54
C TYR A 172 17.46 3.41 5.84
N ILE A 173 17.09 2.82 6.97
CA ILE A 173 17.41 3.34 8.32
C ILE A 173 18.73 2.79 8.82
N ASP A 174 19.55 3.63 9.46
CA ASP A 174 20.78 3.24 10.14
C ASP A 174 20.49 2.63 11.52
N THR A 175 20.14 1.35 11.54
CA THR A 175 19.84 0.62 12.79
C THR A 175 21.09 0.42 13.65
N LYS A 176 22.28 0.52 13.09
CA LYS A 176 23.57 0.30 13.78
C LYS A 176 24.19 1.61 14.32
N GLY A 177 23.63 2.75 13.94
CA GLY A 177 24.18 4.07 14.30
C GLY A 177 25.59 4.33 13.73
N SER A 178 26.01 3.52 12.75
CA SER A 178 27.38 3.53 12.21
C SER A 178 27.71 4.84 11.48
N VAL A 179 26.72 5.48 10.88
CA VAL A 179 26.91 6.70 10.10
C VAL A 179 26.71 7.94 10.96
N SER A 180 25.86 7.89 11.98
CA SER A 180 25.66 9.01 12.92
C SER A 180 26.92 9.30 13.74
N MET A 181 27.83 8.32 13.92
CA MET A 181 29.14 8.52 14.56
C MET A 181 30.16 9.19 13.63
N ILE A 182 29.97 9.18 12.32
CA ILE A 182 30.93 9.66 11.32
C ILE A 182 30.45 10.94 10.64
N ASN A 183 29.14 11.15 10.52
CA ASN A 183 28.51 12.30 9.87
C ASN A 183 27.52 12.99 10.81
N GLU A 184 27.89 14.19 11.26
CA GLU A 184 26.97 15.10 11.99
C GLU A 184 25.73 15.47 11.16
N ASP A 185 25.77 15.27 9.85
CA ASP A 185 24.67 15.57 8.91
C ASP A 185 23.58 14.49 8.83
N ASN A 186 23.69 13.35 9.54
CA ASN A 186 22.64 12.30 9.56
C ASN A 186 21.58 12.59 10.64
N GLU A 187 20.97 13.77 10.53
CA GLU A 187 19.96 14.28 11.46
C GLU A 187 18.73 13.35 11.64
N TYR A 188 18.42 12.52 10.63
CA TYR A 188 17.21 11.70 10.58
C TYR A 188 17.47 10.19 10.75
N GLY A 189 18.71 9.77 10.96
CA GLY A 189 19.07 8.34 11.06
C GLY A 189 18.82 7.56 9.77
N VAL A 190 18.82 8.22 8.60
CA VAL A 190 18.57 7.63 7.28
C VAL A 190 19.88 7.51 6.51
N LEU A 191 20.23 6.31 6.06
CA LEU A 191 21.41 6.08 5.21
C LEU A 191 21.21 6.59 3.79
N CYS A 192 20.05 6.33 3.22
CA CYS A 192 19.67 6.78 1.89
C CYS A 192 18.16 6.70 1.70
N TYR A 193 17.65 7.40 0.70
CA TYR A 193 16.28 7.29 0.22
C TYR A 193 16.24 6.53 -1.10
N ILE A 194 15.08 5.89 -1.37
CA ILE A 194 14.88 5.04 -2.55
C ILE A 194 13.59 5.47 -3.24
N ASN A 195 13.67 5.85 -4.50
CA ASN A 195 12.51 6.11 -5.34
C ASN A 195 12.11 4.83 -6.09
N ALA A 196 11.22 4.04 -5.49
CA ALA A 196 10.77 2.79 -6.07
C ALA A 196 9.97 2.99 -7.37
N PHE A 197 9.27 4.11 -7.54
CA PHE A 197 8.55 4.45 -8.78
C PHE A 197 9.50 4.68 -9.96
N SER A 198 10.73 5.14 -9.68
CA SER A 198 11.81 5.33 -10.65
C SER A 198 12.83 4.18 -10.60
N ASN A 199 12.35 2.93 -10.51
CA ASN A 199 13.17 1.70 -10.52
C ASN A 199 14.24 1.66 -9.40
N GLY A 200 13.93 2.20 -8.24
CA GLY A 200 14.79 2.14 -7.07
C GLY A 200 16.00 3.07 -7.12
N VAL A 201 15.88 4.21 -7.79
CA VAL A 201 16.93 5.25 -7.77
C VAL A 201 17.19 5.65 -6.32
N ILE A 202 18.48 5.62 -5.94
CA ILE A 202 18.95 6.00 -4.60
C ILE A 202 19.34 7.46 -4.61
N PHE A 203 18.95 8.19 -3.59
CA PHE A 203 19.21 9.62 -3.43
C PHE A 203 19.38 10.00 -1.95
N ASN A 204 19.78 11.24 -1.67
CA ASN A 204 20.12 11.69 -0.33
C ASN A 204 19.16 12.78 0.20
N THR A 205 19.37 13.22 1.44
CA THR A 205 18.58 14.25 2.13
C THR A 205 18.55 15.59 1.37
N ASN A 206 19.65 15.97 0.72
CA ASN A 206 19.72 17.25 0.00
C ASN A 206 18.78 17.26 -1.22
N GLU A 207 18.58 16.12 -1.87
CA GLU A 207 17.64 16.00 -2.99
C GLU A 207 16.18 16.13 -2.52
N ILE A 208 15.85 15.66 -1.30
CA ILE A 208 14.53 15.94 -0.68
C ILE A 208 14.38 17.43 -0.38
N LYS A 209 15.40 18.06 0.20
CA LYS A 209 15.38 19.51 0.49
C LYS A 209 15.15 20.31 -0.79
N GLN A 210 15.89 19.99 -1.84
CA GLN A 210 15.73 20.59 -3.17
C GLN A 210 14.31 20.43 -3.73
N PHE A 211 13.77 19.20 -3.69
CA PHE A 211 12.40 18.92 -4.11
C PHE A 211 11.36 19.73 -3.32
N LEU A 212 11.53 19.84 -1.98
CA LEU A 212 10.62 20.62 -1.13
C LEU A 212 10.69 22.12 -1.47
N ASP A 213 11.87 22.64 -1.76
CA ASP A 213 12.08 24.04 -2.18
C ASP A 213 11.40 24.32 -3.52
N GLU A 214 11.53 23.41 -4.50
CA GLU A 214 10.87 23.52 -5.81
C GLU A 214 9.34 23.58 -5.70
N ILE A 215 8.75 22.78 -4.80
CA ILE A 215 7.29 22.80 -4.57
C ILE A 215 6.87 23.83 -3.50
N LYS A 216 7.80 24.66 -3.02
CA LYS A 216 7.58 25.72 -2.01
C LYS A 216 6.94 25.18 -0.72
N ARG A 217 7.48 24.07 -0.20
CA ARG A 217 7.07 23.49 1.07
C ARG A 217 8.17 23.63 2.12
N PRO A 218 7.81 23.86 3.40
CA PRO A 218 8.80 23.90 4.47
C PRO A 218 9.44 22.52 4.68
N HIS A 219 10.69 22.50 5.13
CA HIS A 219 11.44 21.29 5.46
C HIS A 219 10.98 20.78 6.84
N ARG A 220 9.83 20.10 6.88
CA ARG A 220 9.32 19.48 8.10
C ARG A 220 9.99 18.13 8.33
N ARG A 221 10.27 17.79 9.58
CA ARG A 221 10.91 16.55 9.99
C ARG A 221 10.19 15.29 9.46
N GLU A 222 8.86 15.32 9.46
CA GLU A 222 7.99 14.26 8.93
C GLU A 222 8.24 13.89 7.44
N TYR A 223 8.90 14.76 6.68
CA TYR A 223 9.23 14.52 5.27
C TYR A 223 10.58 13.81 5.08
N PHE A 224 11.31 13.60 6.16
CA PHE A 224 12.61 12.94 6.14
C PHE A 224 12.62 11.62 6.89
N GLU A 225 11.67 11.40 7.79
CA GLU A 225 11.59 10.23 8.66
C GLU A 225 10.54 9.23 8.17
N PRO A 226 10.66 7.94 8.55
CA PRO A 226 9.64 6.94 8.31
C PRO A 226 8.29 7.34 8.90
N CYS A 227 7.24 7.10 8.13
CA CYS A 227 5.87 7.25 8.61
C CYS A 227 5.29 5.90 9.08
N SER A 228 4.26 5.96 9.91
CA SER A 228 3.57 4.77 10.42
C SER A 228 2.77 4.06 9.32
N ASN A 229 2.50 2.75 9.51
CA ASN A 229 1.64 1.98 8.62
C ASN A 229 0.23 2.56 8.53
N SER A 230 -0.30 3.14 9.64
CA SER A 230 -1.56 3.89 9.62
C SER A 230 -1.52 5.09 8.66
N ALA A 231 -0.43 5.86 8.68
CA ALA A 231 -0.28 6.99 7.76
C ALA A 231 -0.18 6.53 6.29
N ILE A 232 0.45 5.37 6.03
CA ILE A 232 0.53 4.77 4.69
C ILE A 232 -0.86 4.36 4.20
N ILE A 233 -1.63 3.61 4.99
CA ILE A 233 -2.98 3.16 4.63
C ILE A 233 -3.92 4.35 4.49
N LYS A 234 -3.85 5.35 5.38
CA LYS A 234 -4.62 6.60 5.25
C LYS A 234 -4.31 7.33 3.93
N ARG A 235 -3.03 7.38 3.52
CA ARG A 235 -2.64 7.96 2.24
C ARG A 235 -3.15 7.13 1.06
N MET A 236 -3.17 5.80 1.16
CA MET A 236 -3.74 4.92 0.14
C MET A 236 -5.24 5.22 -0.08
N LEU A 237 -6.00 5.37 1.00
CA LEU A 237 -7.41 5.78 0.94
C LEU A 237 -7.58 7.17 0.32
N ASN A 238 -6.75 8.16 0.68
CA ASN A 238 -6.79 9.48 0.07
C ASN A 238 -6.49 9.45 -1.45
N ASN A 239 -5.56 8.60 -1.88
CA ASN A 239 -5.27 8.42 -3.31
C ASN A 239 -6.46 7.81 -4.04
N LEU A 240 -7.14 6.81 -3.46
CA LEU A 240 -8.34 6.20 -4.01
C LEU A 240 -9.50 7.19 -4.09
N ILE A 241 -9.76 7.95 -3.02
CA ILE A 241 -10.77 9.02 -2.98
C ILE A 241 -10.52 10.01 -4.13
N SER A 242 -9.28 10.51 -4.26
CA SER A 242 -8.93 11.44 -5.33
C SER A 242 -9.10 10.84 -6.73
N SER A 243 -8.79 9.55 -6.88
CA SER A 243 -8.96 8.84 -8.15
C SER A 243 -10.44 8.69 -8.51
N PHE A 244 -11.30 8.30 -7.56
CA PHE A 244 -12.74 8.17 -7.79
C PHE A 244 -13.45 9.52 -7.96
N GLN A 245 -12.99 10.58 -7.28
CA GLN A 245 -13.47 11.95 -7.54
C GLN A 245 -13.25 12.38 -8.99
N ARG A 246 -12.10 12.05 -9.59
CA ARG A 246 -11.78 12.39 -10.98
C ARG A 246 -12.66 11.66 -11.99
N VAL A 247 -13.14 10.46 -11.68
CA VAL A 247 -14.05 9.69 -12.54
C VAL A 247 -15.53 9.91 -12.21
N GLY A 248 -15.82 10.77 -11.21
CA GLY A 248 -17.19 11.18 -10.86
C GLY A 248 -17.99 10.12 -10.09
N ASN A 249 -17.32 9.15 -9.44
CA ASN A 249 -18.01 8.13 -8.64
C ASN A 249 -18.16 8.61 -7.18
N SER A 250 -19.26 9.30 -6.89
CA SER A 250 -19.53 9.88 -5.57
C SER A 250 -19.76 8.83 -4.47
N GLU A 251 -20.39 7.71 -4.80
CA GLU A 251 -20.67 6.62 -3.86
C GLU A 251 -19.36 6.05 -3.28
N LYS A 252 -18.42 5.66 -4.15
CA LYS A 252 -17.09 5.20 -3.71
C LYS A 252 -16.29 6.26 -2.95
N VAL A 253 -16.47 7.54 -3.27
CA VAL A 253 -15.83 8.63 -2.53
C VAL A 253 -16.38 8.70 -1.11
N GLU A 254 -17.69 8.57 -0.90
CA GLU A 254 -18.31 8.57 0.41
C GLU A 254 -17.86 7.37 1.25
N GLU A 255 -17.91 6.16 0.70
CA GLU A 255 -17.49 4.93 1.37
C GLU A 255 -16.00 4.95 1.76
N LEU A 256 -15.13 5.29 0.84
CA LEU A 256 -13.70 5.40 1.12
C LEU A 256 -13.37 6.52 2.13
N THR A 257 -14.21 7.55 2.19
CA THR A 257 -14.10 8.59 3.22
C THR A 257 -14.44 8.03 4.59
N ILE A 258 -15.49 7.21 4.71
CA ILE A 258 -15.84 6.51 5.95
C ILE A 258 -14.67 5.61 6.40
N LEU A 259 -14.12 4.81 5.49
CA LEU A 259 -12.96 3.95 5.79
C LEU A 259 -11.73 4.75 6.23
N ARG A 260 -11.46 5.90 5.58
CA ARG A 260 -10.34 6.78 5.94
C ARG A 260 -10.49 7.34 7.36
N ASP A 261 -11.71 7.68 7.75
CA ASP A 261 -11.99 8.33 9.03
C ASP A 261 -11.93 7.35 10.22
N ILE A 262 -11.96 6.03 9.95
CA ILE A 262 -11.63 4.99 10.94
C ILE A 262 -10.16 5.08 11.35
N ILE A 263 -9.26 5.40 10.41
CA ILE A 263 -7.83 5.47 10.70
C ILE A 263 -7.53 6.77 11.44
N GLN A 264 -7.49 6.68 12.76
CA GLN A 264 -7.06 7.79 13.61
C GLN A 264 -5.58 8.06 13.36
N GLY A 265 -5.29 9.25 12.83
CA GLY A 265 -3.89 9.69 12.73
C GLY A 265 -3.35 10.03 14.12
N ASN A 266 -2.26 9.38 14.50
CA ASN A 266 -1.36 9.93 15.52
C ASN A 266 -0.49 11.00 14.89
#